data_82309f768620f628867b172c1662747b
#
_entry.id   82309f768620f628867b172c1662747b
#
_cell.length_a   1.000
_cell.length_b   1.000
_cell.length_c   1.000
_cell.angle_alpha   90.00
_cell.angle_beta   90.00
_cell.angle_gamma   90.00
#
_symmetry.space_group_name_H-M   'P 1'
#
loop_
_entity.id
_entity.type
_entity.pdbx_description
1 polymer ?
#
loop_
_entity_poly.entity_id
_entity_poly.type
_entity_poly.pdbx_seq_one_letter_code
_entity_poly.pdbx_strand_id
1 'polypeptide(L)'
;VKGIIAINGAHSFNSENWKKMINMPDKIFDIMIKRFLKYPGMDVEKWLVNYKLEKYQQSIDYFNFMDSSDPALFIGNYGDIAPKTISSFNHHPMHAKYLKQRADSLSITNYVFAPQLGIKSEEVNDIVNFILKQVSD
;
A
#
# COMPACT_ATOMS: atom_id res chain seq x y z
N VAL A 1 -16.98 -10.35 5.47
CA VAL A 1 -16.34 -9.79 4.25
C VAL A 1 -15.75 -10.95 3.46
N LYS A 2 -16.08 -11.09 2.17
CA LYS A 2 -15.58 -12.18 1.31
C LYS A 2 -14.25 -11.89 0.63
N GLY A 3 -13.86 -10.61 0.48
CA GLY A 3 -12.62 -10.23 -0.17
C GLY A 3 -12.33 -8.73 -0.05
N ILE A 4 -11.07 -8.35 -0.25
CA ILE A 4 -10.59 -6.96 -0.23
C ILE A 4 -9.94 -6.64 -1.58
N ILE A 5 -10.21 -5.45 -2.11
CA ILE A 5 -9.63 -4.95 -3.36
C ILE A 5 -8.78 -3.72 -3.06
N ALA A 6 -7.48 -3.81 -3.33
CA ALA A 6 -6.53 -2.72 -3.19
C ALA A 6 -5.98 -2.31 -4.56
N ILE A 7 -6.31 -1.10 -5.03
CA ILE A 7 -5.87 -0.58 -6.34
C ILE A 7 -5.02 0.66 -6.16
N ASN A 8 -3.80 0.62 -6.69
CA ASN A 8 -2.83 1.72 -6.65
C ASN A 8 -2.61 2.30 -5.25
N GLY A 9 -2.87 1.50 -4.21
CA GLY A 9 -2.74 1.92 -2.82
C GLY A 9 -1.28 1.96 -2.35
N ALA A 10 -0.97 2.89 -1.45
CA ALA A 10 0.23 2.81 -0.64
C ALA A 10 0.10 1.63 0.33
N HIS A 11 1.18 0.85 0.52
CA HIS A 11 1.14 -0.36 1.35
C HIS A 11 1.36 -0.08 2.83
N SER A 12 1.89 1.08 3.18
CA SER A 12 2.25 1.44 4.54
C SER A 12 2.37 2.96 4.66
N PHE A 13 2.14 3.51 5.84
CA PHE A 13 2.42 4.91 6.17
C PHE A 13 3.73 5.09 6.95
N ASN A 14 4.50 4.03 7.14
CA ASN A 14 5.81 4.09 7.78
C ASN A 14 6.87 4.62 6.81
N SER A 15 7.51 5.74 7.15
CA SER A 15 8.50 6.41 6.31
C SER A 15 9.74 5.54 6.02
N GLU A 16 10.15 4.71 6.97
CA GLU A 16 11.27 3.80 6.79
C GLU A 16 10.96 2.70 5.77
N ASN A 17 9.73 2.22 5.75
CA ASN A 17 9.28 1.27 4.74
C ASN A 17 9.35 1.89 3.34
N TRP A 18 8.90 3.14 3.17
CA TRP A 18 8.96 3.83 1.88
C TRP A 18 10.39 4.07 1.41
N LYS A 19 11.29 4.49 2.31
CA LYS A 19 12.71 4.64 2.00
C LYS A 19 13.33 3.36 1.50
N LYS A 20 13.09 2.26 2.20
CA LYS A 20 13.64 0.94 1.83
C LYS A 20 13.10 0.41 0.51
N MET A 21 11.82 0.63 0.25
CA MET A 21 11.12 0.05 -0.90
C MET A 21 11.33 0.75 -2.22
N ILE A 22 11.17 2.08 -2.22
CA ILE A 22 11.13 2.86 -3.45
C ILE A 22 12.20 3.94 -3.47
N ASN A 23 13.13 3.89 -2.50
CA ASN A 23 14.20 4.85 -2.35
C ASN A 23 13.69 6.31 -2.39
N MET A 24 12.57 6.57 -1.68
CA MET A 24 11.94 7.89 -1.67
C MET A 24 12.81 8.90 -0.93
N PRO A 25 13.18 10.03 -1.55
CA PRO A 25 13.92 11.08 -0.88
C PRO A 25 13.13 11.68 0.29
N ASP A 26 13.78 11.95 1.43
CA ASP A 26 13.15 12.54 2.63
C ASP A 26 12.34 13.79 2.31
N LYS A 27 12.91 14.69 1.49
CA LYS A 27 12.23 15.92 1.08
C LYS A 27 10.90 15.64 0.37
N ILE A 28 10.85 14.64 -0.48
CA ILE A 28 9.62 14.26 -1.20
C ILE A 28 8.60 13.70 -0.21
N PHE A 29 9.05 12.84 0.69
CA PHE A 29 8.21 12.27 1.73
C PHE A 29 7.60 13.35 2.63
N ASP A 30 8.41 14.29 3.12
CA ASP A 30 7.94 15.40 3.97
C ASP A 30 6.90 16.29 3.25
N ILE A 31 7.11 16.56 1.95
CA ILE A 31 6.12 17.32 1.15
C ILE A 31 4.82 16.52 0.99
N MET A 32 4.93 15.23 0.75
CA MET A 32 3.78 14.33 0.61
C MET A 32 2.94 14.34 1.90
N ILE A 33 3.56 14.12 3.04
CA ILE A 33 2.91 14.14 4.35
C ILE A 33 2.23 15.50 4.61
N LYS A 34 2.91 16.61 4.35
CA LYS A 34 2.32 17.95 4.47
C LYS A 34 1.09 18.15 3.59
N ARG A 35 1.01 17.52 2.42
CA ARG A 35 -0.16 17.59 1.55
C ARG A 35 -1.33 16.77 2.07
N PHE A 36 -1.09 15.57 2.59
CA PHE A 36 -2.14 14.74 3.19
C PHE A 36 -2.74 15.38 4.45
N LEU A 37 -1.96 16.16 5.18
CA LEU A 37 -2.36 16.78 6.44
C LEU A 37 -2.97 18.18 6.29
N LYS A 38 -3.20 18.67 5.07
CA LYS A 38 -3.93 19.91 4.83
C LYS A 38 -5.44 19.82 5.15
N TYR A 39 -5.80 19.05 6.17
CA TYR A 39 -7.18 19.06 6.64
C TYR A 39 -7.39 20.20 7.65
N PRO A 40 -8.55 20.91 7.58
CA PRO A 40 -8.85 21.99 8.51
C PRO A 40 -8.78 21.50 9.98
N GLY A 41 -8.01 22.21 10.79
CA GLY A 41 -7.88 21.93 12.22
C GLY A 41 -6.70 21.03 12.64
N MET A 42 -5.88 20.54 11.69
CA MET A 42 -4.67 19.81 12.04
C MET A 42 -3.43 20.72 12.07
N ASP A 43 -2.71 20.70 13.19
CA ASP A 43 -1.39 21.29 13.30
C ASP A 43 -0.37 20.38 12.61
N VAL A 44 0.01 20.74 11.38
CA VAL A 44 0.90 19.96 10.53
C VAL A 44 2.27 19.74 11.17
N GLU A 45 2.79 20.73 11.92
CA GLU A 45 4.10 20.61 12.55
C GLU A 45 4.05 19.62 13.72
N LYS A 46 3.04 19.72 14.58
CA LYS A 46 2.82 18.74 15.65
C LYS A 46 2.62 17.34 15.12
N TRP A 47 1.87 17.22 14.04
CA TRP A 47 1.64 15.91 13.43
C TRP A 47 2.91 15.32 12.83
N LEU A 48 3.74 16.11 12.13
CA LEU A 48 5.01 15.63 11.59
C LEU A 48 5.97 15.15 12.69
N VAL A 49 5.99 15.83 13.82
CA VAL A 49 6.75 15.36 14.98
C VAL A 49 6.19 14.05 15.50
N ASN A 50 4.88 13.96 15.68
CA ASN A 50 4.21 12.75 16.15
C ASN A 50 4.29 11.60 15.12
N TYR A 51 4.21 11.91 13.85
CA TYR A 51 4.36 10.91 12.78
C TYR A 51 5.74 10.25 12.78
N LYS A 52 6.77 10.97 13.16
CA LYS A 52 8.13 10.44 13.33
C LYS A 52 8.30 9.60 14.61
N LEU A 53 7.31 9.61 15.51
CA LEU A 53 7.32 8.72 16.65
C LEU A 53 6.91 7.31 16.23
N GLU A 54 7.79 6.36 16.49
CA GLU A 54 7.59 4.94 16.16
C GLU A 54 6.21 4.41 16.61
N LYS A 55 5.80 4.75 17.83
CA LYS A 55 4.50 4.34 18.35
C LYS A 55 3.31 4.82 17.52
N TYR A 56 3.38 6.04 17.00
CA TYR A 56 2.32 6.59 16.18
C TYR A 56 2.32 5.95 14.79
N GLN A 57 3.51 5.78 14.18
CA GLN A 57 3.64 5.09 12.90
C GLN A 57 3.09 3.67 12.98
N GLN A 58 3.39 2.95 14.06
CA GLN A 58 2.84 1.61 14.30
C GLN A 58 1.32 1.60 14.43
N SER A 59 0.72 2.64 15.00
CA SER A 59 -0.74 2.72 15.21
C SER A 59 -1.54 3.05 13.95
N ILE A 60 -0.91 3.57 12.89
CA ILE A 60 -1.57 3.92 11.63
C ILE A 60 -1.14 3.03 10.45
N ASP A 61 -0.12 2.21 10.62
CA ASP A 61 0.39 1.34 9.58
C ASP A 61 -0.46 0.07 9.53
N TYR A 62 -1.32 -0.03 8.53
CA TYR A 62 -2.24 -1.16 8.38
C TYR A 62 -1.54 -2.51 8.23
N PHE A 63 -0.26 -2.54 7.85
CA PHE A 63 0.54 -3.77 7.87
C PHE A 63 0.59 -4.44 9.23
N ASN A 64 0.53 -3.65 10.31
CA ASN A 64 0.53 -4.16 11.68
C ASN A 64 -0.82 -4.79 12.08
N PHE A 65 -1.88 -4.50 11.32
CA PHE A 65 -3.23 -5.00 11.59
C PHE A 65 -3.61 -6.19 10.71
N MET A 66 -2.80 -6.50 9.69
CA MET A 66 -3.02 -7.68 8.85
C MET A 66 -2.69 -8.95 9.61
N ASP A 67 -3.60 -9.91 9.57
CA ASP A 67 -3.42 -11.24 10.15
C ASP A 67 -3.97 -12.37 9.26
N SER A 68 -3.72 -13.62 9.64
CA SER A 68 -4.11 -14.79 8.85
C SER A 68 -5.62 -15.02 8.72
N SER A 69 -6.44 -14.27 9.46
CA SER A 69 -7.90 -14.32 9.36
C SER A 69 -8.47 -13.32 8.33
N ASP A 70 -7.61 -12.47 7.77
CA ASP A 70 -8.03 -11.52 6.74
C ASP A 70 -8.55 -12.27 5.49
N PRO A 71 -9.60 -11.72 4.84
CA PRO A 71 -10.15 -12.33 3.64
C PRO A 71 -9.19 -12.21 2.46
N ALA A 72 -9.46 -12.95 1.39
CA ALA A 72 -8.66 -12.91 0.16
C ALA A 72 -8.47 -11.49 -0.37
N LEU A 73 -7.27 -11.20 -0.89
CA LEU A 73 -6.88 -9.89 -1.41
C LEU A 73 -6.74 -9.91 -2.93
N PHE A 74 -7.30 -8.92 -3.62
CA PHE A 74 -6.87 -8.52 -4.95
C PHE A 74 -6.05 -7.23 -4.88
N ILE A 75 -4.82 -7.28 -5.39
CA ILE A 75 -3.87 -6.16 -5.35
C ILE A 75 -3.54 -5.75 -6.78
N GLY A 76 -4.11 -4.64 -7.25
CA GLY A 76 -3.83 -4.07 -8.57
C GLY A 76 -2.94 -2.84 -8.47
N ASN A 77 -1.88 -2.77 -9.27
CA ASN A 77 -1.07 -1.57 -9.38
C ASN A 77 -0.62 -1.33 -10.81
N TYR A 78 -0.95 -0.15 -11.33
CA TYR A 78 -0.67 0.30 -12.69
C TYR A 78 0.30 1.49 -12.72
N GLY A 79 0.95 1.79 -11.59
CA GLY A 79 1.86 2.92 -11.45
C GLY A 79 3.16 2.78 -12.25
N ASP A 80 3.89 3.88 -12.37
CA ASP A 80 5.19 3.93 -13.04
C ASP A 80 6.32 3.47 -12.10
N ILE A 81 7.25 2.69 -12.60
CA ILE A 81 8.47 2.27 -11.87
C ILE A 81 9.52 3.40 -11.76
N ALA A 82 9.38 4.48 -12.52
CA ALA A 82 10.26 5.63 -12.51
C ALA A 82 9.51 6.89 -12.02
N PRO A 83 9.21 6.99 -10.72
CA PRO A 83 8.37 8.06 -10.18
C PRO A 83 9.04 9.42 -10.32
N LYS A 84 8.28 10.41 -10.86
CA LYS A 84 8.73 11.80 -11.05
C LYS A 84 7.96 12.80 -10.19
N THR A 85 6.84 12.38 -9.64
CA THR A 85 5.93 13.25 -8.87
C THR A 85 5.54 12.56 -7.56
N ILE A 86 5.03 13.32 -6.60
CA ILE A 86 4.50 12.78 -5.35
C ILE A 86 3.42 11.73 -5.64
N SER A 87 2.53 12.01 -6.59
CA SER A 87 1.49 11.05 -6.97
C SER A 87 2.09 9.74 -7.50
N SER A 88 3.12 9.79 -8.34
CA SER A 88 3.76 8.58 -8.86
C SER A 88 4.51 7.78 -7.78
N PHE A 89 5.03 8.43 -6.74
CA PHE A 89 5.55 7.71 -5.57
C PHE A 89 4.44 6.99 -4.79
N ASN A 90 3.28 7.65 -4.57
CA ASN A 90 2.14 7.04 -3.88
C ASN A 90 1.59 5.81 -4.60
N HIS A 91 1.71 5.79 -5.91
CA HIS A 91 1.19 4.72 -6.78
C HIS A 91 2.29 3.82 -7.34
N HIS A 92 3.49 3.86 -6.76
CA HIS A 92 4.60 3.04 -7.22
C HIS A 92 4.30 1.54 -7.12
N PRO A 93 4.57 0.72 -8.15
CA PRO A 93 4.18 -0.69 -8.16
C PRO A 93 4.86 -1.53 -7.06
N MET A 94 5.96 -1.07 -6.49
CA MET A 94 6.56 -1.72 -5.32
C MET A 94 5.61 -1.81 -4.13
N HIS A 95 4.62 -0.91 -3.98
CA HIS A 95 3.60 -1.05 -2.94
C HIS A 95 2.81 -2.36 -3.07
N ALA A 96 2.44 -2.74 -4.29
CA ALA A 96 1.77 -4.03 -4.54
C ALA A 96 2.67 -5.22 -4.20
N LYS A 97 3.96 -5.15 -4.57
CA LYS A 97 4.92 -6.20 -4.26
C LYS A 97 5.07 -6.43 -2.75
N TYR A 98 5.20 -5.36 -1.97
CA TYR A 98 5.36 -5.48 -0.51
C TYR A 98 4.08 -5.91 0.18
N LEU A 99 2.91 -5.44 -0.28
CA LEU A 99 1.63 -5.92 0.23
C LEU A 99 1.45 -7.42 -0.04
N LYS A 100 1.84 -7.86 -1.25
CA LYS A 100 1.90 -9.30 -1.58
C LYS A 100 2.79 -10.07 -0.61
N GLN A 101 4.02 -9.62 -0.40
CA GLN A 101 4.96 -10.28 0.51
C GLN A 101 4.40 -10.39 1.93
N ARG A 102 3.72 -9.35 2.41
CA ARG A 102 3.07 -9.37 3.72
C ARG A 102 1.92 -10.38 3.74
N ALA A 103 1.05 -10.38 2.74
CA ALA A 103 -0.04 -11.36 2.62
C ALA A 103 0.49 -12.79 2.57
N ASP A 104 1.54 -13.06 1.76
CA ASP A 104 2.19 -14.37 1.69
C ASP A 104 2.73 -14.81 3.05
N SER A 105 3.40 -13.91 3.80
CA SER A 105 3.95 -14.20 5.13
C SER A 105 2.89 -14.56 6.18
N LEU A 106 1.66 -14.14 5.95
CA LEU A 106 0.50 -14.41 6.81
C LEU A 106 -0.40 -15.52 6.27
N SER A 107 -0.01 -16.15 5.15
CA SER A 107 -0.82 -17.18 4.46
C SER A 107 -2.20 -16.64 4.00
N ILE A 108 -2.33 -15.35 3.76
CA ILE A 108 -3.54 -14.74 3.20
C ILE A 108 -3.58 -15.02 1.69
N THR A 109 -4.68 -15.59 1.22
CA THR A 109 -4.90 -15.77 -0.22
C THR A 109 -4.84 -14.42 -0.93
N ASN A 110 -3.96 -14.30 -1.93
CA ASN A 110 -3.82 -13.03 -2.63
C ASN A 110 -3.57 -13.20 -4.13
N TYR A 111 -4.12 -12.27 -4.91
CA TYR A 111 -4.01 -12.19 -6.36
C TYR A 111 -3.45 -10.81 -6.72
N VAL A 112 -2.32 -10.79 -7.40
CA VAL A 112 -1.59 -9.55 -7.67
C VAL A 112 -1.48 -9.29 -9.17
N PHE A 113 -1.79 -8.07 -9.57
CA PHE A 113 -1.56 -7.56 -10.91
C PHE A 113 -0.74 -6.28 -10.86
N ALA A 114 0.57 -6.41 -11.08
CA ALA A 114 1.54 -5.30 -11.17
C ALA A 114 2.47 -5.55 -12.37
N PRO A 115 1.97 -5.33 -13.59
CA PRO A 115 2.65 -5.74 -14.84
C PRO A 115 4.00 -5.06 -15.03
N GLN A 116 4.20 -3.85 -14.50
CA GLN A 116 5.47 -3.12 -14.57
C GLN A 116 6.61 -3.80 -13.79
N LEU A 117 6.26 -4.69 -12.85
CA LEU A 117 7.20 -5.54 -12.12
C LEU A 117 7.21 -6.99 -12.63
N GLY A 118 6.48 -7.28 -13.70
CA GLY A 118 6.29 -8.65 -14.18
C GLY A 118 5.46 -9.54 -13.25
N ILE A 119 4.75 -8.95 -12.28
CA ILE A 119 3.94 -9.69 -11.30
C ILE A 119 2.50 -9.74 -11.81
N LYS A 120 2.00 -10.96 -12.04
CA LYS A 120 0.60 -11.20 -12.37
C LYS A 120 0.16 -12.56 -11.81
N SER A 121 -1.07 -12.64 -11.35
CA SER A 121 -1.71 -13.92 -11.06
C SER A 121 -2.19 -14.56 -12.36
N GLU A 122 -2.01 -15.87 -12.52
CA GLU A 122 -2.51 -16.60 -13.68
C GLU A 122 -4.02 -16.85 -13.58
N GLU A 123 -4.51 -17.03 -12.38
CA GLU A 123 -5.90 -17.42 -12.12
C GLU A 123 -6.85 -16.22 -12.05
N VAL A 124 -6.42 -15.11 -11.44
CA VAL A 124 -7.23 -13.89 -11.26
C VAL A 124 -6.36 -12.68 -11.63
N ASN A 125 -6.65 -12.04 -12.74
CA ASN A 125 -5.85 -10.94 -13.27
C ASN A 125 -6.61 -9.61 -13.36
N ASP A 126 -7.88 -9.58 -12.97
CA ASP A 126 -8.70 -8.38 -12.88
C ASP A 126 -9.73 -8.44 -11.74
N ILE A 127 -10.33 -7.29 -11.45
CA ILE A 127 -11.30 -7.12 -10.37
C ILE A 127 -12.56 -7.98 -10.58
N VAL A 128 -13.02 -8.09 -11.81
CA VAL A 128 -14.27 -8.82 -12.11
C VAL A 128 -14.08 -10.31 -11.82
N ASN A 129 -12.99 -10.88 -12.32
CA ASN A 129 -12.63 -12.27 -12.05
C ASN A 129 -12.44 -12.54 -10.56
N PHE A 130 -11.84 -11.59 -9.82
CA PHE A 130 -11.74 -11.70 -8.37
C PHE A 130 -13.11 -11.74 -7.70
N ILE A 131 -13.99 -10.78 -8.03
CA ILE A 131 -15.35 -10.73 -7.45
C ILE A 131 -16.10 -12.02 -7.75
N LEU A 132 -16.10 -12.47 -9.01
CA LEU A 132 -16.79 -13.69 -9.41
C LEU A 132 -16.29 -14.90 -8.61
N LYS A 133 -14.97 -15.03 -8.43
CA LYS A 133 -14.40 -16.12 -7.63
C LYS A 133 -14.87 -16.05 -6.17
N GLN A 134 -14.88 -14.86 -5.53
CA GLN A 134 -15.28 -14.72 -4.13
C GLN A 134 -16.79 -14.94 -3.89
N VAL A 135 -17.63 -14.81 -4.89
CA VAL A 135 -19.08 -15.04 -4.73
C VAL A 135 -19.51 -16.45 -5.13
N SER A 136 -18.64 -17.20 -5.83
CA SER A 136 -18.89 -18.59 -6.23
C SER A 136 -18.51 -19.61 -5.15
N ASP A 137 -17.65 -19.21 -4.22
CA ASP A 137 -17.26 -19.97 -3.04
C ASP A 137 -18.14 -19.58 -1.84
#